data_7a0a608c199cb0eda887799d6c7c1919
#
_entry.id   7a0a608c199cb0eda887799d6c7c1919
#
_cell.length_a   1.000
_cell.length_b   1.000
_cell.length_c   1.000
_cell.angle_alpha   90.00
_cell.angle_beta   90.00
_cell.angle_gamma   90.00
#
_symmetry.space_group_name_H-M   'P 1'
#
loop_
_entity.id
_entity.type
_entity.pdbx_description
1 polymer ?
#
loop_
_entity_poly.entity_id
_entity_poly.type
_entity_poly.pdbx_seq_one_letter_code
_entity_poly.pdbx_strand_id
1 'polypeptide(L)'
;MGYKNLKFPSDTLFLVTGAAGFVGSNLCEAILNMGYKVRALDDLSTGKQKNVDMFLDNPNYEFIKGDIKDLDTCMKACEGVDYVLNQAAWGSVPRSLEMPLFYCKNNIEGTLNMLEAARQCGVKKFVYASSSSVYGDEPHLPKTEGREGNLLSPYALTKRCDEEWAKLYTMHYGLDTYGMRYFNVFGRRQDPDGAYAAVIPKFLKQLMHGEVPTINGDGKQSRDFTYIDNVIEANLKACLASHEAAGNAFNIAYGGREYLIDIYYGLTKALGVDVEPNFGPDRKGDIKHSNADISKARKLLGYDPDYSFKDGIKLAIEWYKENL
;
A
#
# COMPACT_ATOMS: atom_id res chain seq x y z
N MET A 1 2.78 10.43 17.75
CA MET A 1 2.41 11.66 17.01
C MET A 1 2.58 11.39 15.53
N GLY A 2 1.54 10.95 14.87
CA GLY A 2 1.58 10.49 13.49
C GLY A 2 1.92 11.60 12.47
N TYR A 3 1.72 11.31 11.22
CA TYR A 3 2.04 12.18 10.07
C TYR A 3 1.45 13.61 10.13
N LYS A 4 0.38 13.86 10.88
CA LYS A 4 -0.34 15.15 10.94
C LYS A 4 0.53 16.34 11.40
N ASN A 5 1.65 16.07 12.07
CA ASN A 5 2.57 17.12 12.54
C ASN A 5 3.80 17.31 11.64
N LEU A 6 3.92 16.53 10.56
CA LEU A 6 5.00 16.71 9.59
C LEU A 6 4.84 18.05 8.86
N LYS A 7 5.96 18.69 8.54
CA LYS A 7 6.00 20.00 7.88
C LYS A 7 6.79 19.91 6.60
N PHE A 8 6.19 20.41 5.53
CA PHE A 8 6.79 20.64 4.22
C PHE A 8 6.72 22.14 3.90
N PRO A 9 7.48 22.66 2.93
CA PRO A 9 7.27 24.01 2.40
C PRO A 9 5.80 24.24 1.99
N SER A 10 5.29 25.45 2.17
CA SER A 10 3.84 25.73 2.01
C SER A 10 3.27 25.49 0.61
N ASP A 11 4.11 25.58 -0.40
CA ASP A 11 3.76 25.40 -1.81
C ASP A 11 4.06 24.00 -2.37
N THR A 12 4.45 23.07 -1.50
CA THR A 12 4.79 21.69 -1.89
C THR A 12 3.68 21.04 -2.69
N LEU A 13 4.05 20.47 -3.84
CA LEU A 13 3.18 19.68 -4.70
C LEU A 13 3.59 18.20 -4.66
N PHE A 14 2.66 17.35 -4.24
CA PHE A 14 2.81 15.90 -4.28
C PHE A 14 2.11 15.34 -5.52
N LEU A 15 2.77 14.43 -6.22
CA LEU A 15 2.13 13.56 -7.20
C LEU A 15 1.80 12.22 -6.53
N VAL A 16 0.54 11.84 -6.55
CA VAL A 16 0.10 10.52 -6.10
C VAL A 16 -0.41 9.74 -7.32
N THR A 17 0.23 8.62 -7.65
CA THR A 17 -0.27 7.71 -8.67
C THR A 17 -1.10 6.58 -8.05
N GLY A 18 -2.02 5.97 -8.82
CA GLY A 18 -3.00 5.05 -8.23
C GLY A 18 -3.93 5.78 -7.25
N ALA A 19 -4.17 7.07 -7.52
CA ALA A 19 -4.83 8.01 -6.61
C ALA A 19 -6.32 7.69 -6.34
N ALA A 20 -6.97 7.00 -7.26
CA ALA A 20 -8.36 6.54 -7.12
C ALA A 20 -8.45 5.18 -6.39
N GLY A 21 -7.31 4.53 -6.11
CA GLY A 21 -7.21 3.27 -5.39
C GLY A 21 -7.27 3.44 -3.87
N PHE A 22 -7.13 2.31 -3.15
CA PHE A 22 -7.18 2.26 -1.69
C PHE A 22 -6.11 3.15 -1.03
N VAL A 23 -4.82 2.84 -1.26
CA VAL A 23 -3.73 3.57 -0.61
C VAL A 23 -3.63 4.99 -1.13
N GLY A 24 -3.70 5.18 -2.46
CA GLY A 24 -3.56 6.49 -3.11
C GLY A 24 -4.60 7.51 -2.65
N SER A 25 -5.88 7.14 -2.58
CA SER A 25 -6.94 8.05 -2.13
C SER A 25 -6.78 8.47 -0.66
N ASN A 26 -6.25 7.58 0.19
CA ASN A 26 -5.96 7.91 1.57
C ASN A 26 -4.76 8.85 1.72
N LEU A 27 -3.75 8.71 0.86
CA LEU A 27 -2.62 9.66 0.78
C LEU A 27 -3.09 11.03 0.30
N CYS A 28 -3.92 11.10 -0.75
CA CYS A 28 -4.50 12.36 -1.24
C CYS A 28 -5.24 13.09 -0.12
N GLU A 29 -6.14 12.39 0.59
CA GLU A 29 -6.90 12.97 1.71
C GLU A 29 -5.98 13.51 2.80
N ALA A 30 -4.98 12.74 3.22
CA ALA A 30 -4.07 13.14 4.27
C ALA A 30 -3.26 14.39 3.90
N ILE A 31 -2.73 14.44 2.67
CA ILE A 31 -1.93 15.57 2.18
C ILE A 31 -2.79 16.83 2.07
N LEU A 32 -3.99 16.72 1.51
CA LEU A 32 -4.94 17.84 1.40
C LEU A 32 -5.36 18.37 2.78
N ASN A 33 -5.63 17.47 3.75
CA ASN A 33 -5.96 17.84 5.12
C ASN A 33 -4.80 18.52 5.88
N MET A 34 -3.55 18.29 5.43
CA MET A 34 -2.38 19.00 5.93
C MET A 34 -2.16 20.37 5.24
N GLY A 35 -2.99 20.71 4.25
CA GLY A 35 -2.95 21.99 3.52
C GLY A 35 -1.99 22.01 2.34
N TYR A 36 -1.46 20.88 1.88
CA TYR A 36 -0.55 20.80 0.73
C TYR A 36 -1.29 20.48 -0.56
N LYS A 37 -0.61 20.66 -1.71
CA LYS A 37 -1.16 20.42 -3.04
C LYS A 37 -0.96 18.97 -3.46
N VAL A 38 -1.95 18.42 -4.14
CA VAL A 38 -1.95 17.07 -4.69
C VAL A 38 -2.27 17.12 -6.18
N ARG A 39 -1.39 16.56 -6.99
CA ARG A 39 -1.69 16.09 -8.33
C ARG A 39 -1.93 14.59 -8.27
N ALA A 40 -3.09 14.14 -8.68
CA ALA A 40 -3.53 12.76 -8.64
C ALA A 40 -3.53 12.18 -10.05
N LEU A 41 -2.88 11.02 -10.23
CA LEU A 41 -2.85 10.30 -11.52
C LEU A 41 -3.45 8.90 -11.34
N ASP A 42 -4.46 8.55 -12.15
CA ASP A 42 -5.08 7.23 -12.15
C ASP A 42 -5.77 6.95 -13.49
N ASP A 43 -5.71 5.73 -13.99
CA ASP A 43 -6.41 5.32 -15.22
C ASP A 43 -7.84 4.83 -14.96
N LEU A 44 -8.23 4.68 -13.69
CA LEU A 44 -9.51 4.14 -13.21
C LEU A 44 -9.75 2.67 -13.59
N SER A 45 -8.71 1.92 -13.92
CA SER A 45 -8.81 0.49 -14.25
C SER A 45 -9.23 -0.37 -13.05
N THR A 46 -8.78 0.02 -11.86
CA THR A 46 -9.18 -0.60 -10.57
C THR A 46 -9.59 0.44 -9.54
N GLY A 47 -9.12 1.67 -9.68
CA GLY A 47 -9.50 2.82 -8.87
C GLY A 47 -10.98 3.17 -9.06
N LYS A 48 -11.59 3.76 -8.05
CA LYS A 48 -13.00 4.12 -8.06
C LYS A 48 -13.18 5.61 -8.25
N GLN A 49 -14.01 6.01 -9.24
CA GLN A 49 -14.31 7.41 -9.53
C GLN A 49 -14.75 8.17 -8.26
N LYS A 50 -15.57 7.55 -7.40
CA LYS A 50 -16.01 8.16 -6.13
C LYS A 50 -14.87 8.62 -5.23
N ASN A 51 -13.70 7.98 -5.30
CA ASN A 51 -12.52 8.38 -4.53
C ASN A 51 -11.82 9.63 -5.10
N VAL A 52 -12.06 9.95 -6.36
CA VAL A 52 -11.63 11.19 -7.02
C VAL A 52 -12.62 12.30 -6.73
N ASP A 53 -13.91 12.02 -6.91
CA ASP A 53 -15.00 13.01 -6.84
C ASP A 53 -15.03 13.73 -5.48
N MET A 54 -14.65 13.05 -4.40
CA MET A 54 -14.64 13.64 -3.06
C MET A 54 -13.63 14.79 -2.88
N PHE A 55 -12.71 14.99 -3.83
CA PHE A 55 -11.68 16.04 -3.75
C PHE A 55 -11.77 17.09 -4.87
N LEU A 56 -12.64 16.93 -5.87
CA LEU A 56 -12.67 17.81 -7.06
C LEU A 56 -12.92 19.28 -6.73
N ASP A 57 -13.66 19.57 -5.65
CA ASP A 57 -13.93 20.95 -5.22
C ASP A 57 -12.77 21.56 -4.41
N ASN A 58 -11.73 20.81 -4.09
CA ASN A 58 -10.59 21.31 -3.34
C ASN A 58 -9.61 22.03 -4.28
N PRO A 59 -9.31 23.33 -4.09
CA PRO A 59 -8.43 24.10 -4.96
C PRO A 59 -6.98 23.60 -4.98
N ASN A 60 -6.59 22.77 -4.01
CA ASN A 60 -5.27 22.15 -3.93
C ASN A 60 -5.22 20.76 -4.59
N TYR A 61 -6.29 20.31 -5.25
CA TYR A 61 -6.38 19.01 -5.88
C TYR A 61 -6.52 19.11 -7.38
N GLU A 62 -5.62 18.46 -8.10
CA GLU A 62 -5.67 18.32 -9.58
C GLU A 62 -5.75 16.83 -9.91
N PHE A 63 -6.71 16.42 -10.75
CA PHE A 63 -6.83 15.04 -11.22
C PHE A 63 -6.46 14.93 -12.70
N ILE A 64 -5.54 14.01 -13.00
CA ILE A 64 -5.16 13.59 -14.34
C ILE A 64 -5.64 12.15 -14.54
N LYS A 65 -6.59 11.94 -15.46
CA LYS A 65 -6.91 10.59 -15.91
C LYS A 65 -5.87 10.13 -16.92
N GLY A 66 -5.05 9.15 -16.53
CA GLY A 66 -3.96 8.68 -17.39
C GLY A 66 -3.31 7.41 -16.86
N ASP A 67 -2.55 6.76 -17.73
CA ASP A 67 -1.90 5.47 -17.48
C ASP A 67 -0.39 5.67 -17.33
N ILE A 68 0.20 5.12 -16.28
CA ILE A 68 1.66 5.18 -16.05
C ILE A 68 2.48 4.39 -17.10
N LYS A 69 1.85 3.56 -17.92
CA LYS A 69 2.51 2.92 -19.06
C LYS A 69 2.81 3.89 -20.21
N ASP A 70 2.18 5.06 -20.22
CA ASP A 70 2.44 6.13 -21.18
C ASP A 70 3.43 7.13 -20.57
N LEU A 71 4.65 7.16 -21.14
CA LEU A 71 5.72 8.02 -20.66
C LEU A 71 5.37 9.52 -20.77
N ASP A 72 4.67 9.93 -21.83
CA ASP A 72 4.29 11.34 -22.01
C ASP A 72 3.32 11.78 -20.92
N THR A 73 2.38 10.91 -20.54
CA THR A 73 1.49 11.13 -19.40
C THR A 73 2.28 11.23 -18.09
N CYS A 74 3.27 10.36 -17.87
CA CYS A 74 4.13 10.41 -16.68
C CYS A 74 4.93 11.72 -16.62
N MET A 75 5.52 12.15 -17.76
CA MET A 75 6.27 13.39 -17.87
C MET A 75 5.40 14.59 -17.49
N LYS A 76 4.21 14.69 -18.11
CA LYS A 76 3.24 15.76 -17.80
C LYS A 76 2.81 15.75 -16.33
N ALA A 77 2.59 14.57 -15.76
CA ALA A 77 2.21 14.44 -14.35
C ALA A 77 3.33 14.88 -13.40
N CYS A 78 4.61 14.70 -13.77
CA CYS A 78 5.76 15.04 -12.93
C CYS A 78 6.19 16.52 -13.03
N GLU A 79 5.66 17.31 -13.96
CA GLU A 79 6.04 18.74 -14.13
C GLU A 79 5.79 19.54 -12.84
N GLY A 80 6.86 20.16 -12.30
CA GLY A 80 6.78 21.00 -11.10
C GLY A 80 6.49 20.27 -9.78
N VAL A 81 6.55 18.95 -9.78
CA VAL A 81 6.29 18.11 -8.60
C VAL A 81 7.52 18.05 -7.70
N ASP A 82 7.32 18.20 -6.39
CA ASP A 82 8.38 18.02 -5.39
C ASP A 82 8.59 16.56 -5.00
N TYR A 83 7.51 15.83 -4.77
CA TYR A 83 7.52 14.44 -4.27
C TYR A 83 6.57 13.56 -5.05
N VAL A 84 7.04 12.39 -5.47
CA VAL A 84 6.20 11.36 -6.07
C VAL A 84 5.89 10.26 -5.06
N LEU A 85 4.61 9.94 -4.89
CA LEU A 85 4.11 8.79 -4.15
C LEU A 85 3.50 7.79 -5.15
N ASN A 86 4.33 6.88 -5.66
CA ASN A 86 3.95 5.95 -6.72
C ASN A 86 3.24 4.72 -6.13
N GLN A 87 1.90 4.77 -6.09
CA GLN A 87 1.06 3.67 -5.59
C GLN A 87 0.37 2.88 -6.72
N ALA A 88 0.43 3.37 -7.96
CA ALA A 88 -0.16 2.70 -9.11
C ALA A 88 0.49 1.34 -9.35
N ALA A 89 -0.28 0.29 -9.21
CA ALA A 89 0.12 -1.08 -9.49
C ALA A 89 -1.11 -2.01 -9.49
N TRP A 90 -1.00 -3.12 -10.18
CA TRP A 90 -1.94 -4.24 -10.01
C TRP A 90 -1.43 -5.14 -8.88
N GLY A 91 -2.22 -5.21 -7.80
CA GLY A 91 -1.94 -6.06 -6.64
C GLY A 91 -2.78 -7.33 -6.69
N SER A 92 -2.20 -8.49 -6.67
CA SER A 92 -2.81 -9.81 -6.43
C SER A 92 -1.84 -10.89 -6.85
N VAL A 93 -1.40 -11.68 -5.91
CA VAL A 93 -0.54 -12.86 -6.18
C VAL A 93 -1.25 -13.86 -7.09
N PRO A 94 -2.50 -14.32 -6.80
CA PRO A 94 -3.16 -15.30 -7.67
C PRO A 94 -3.39 -14.80 -9.09
N ARG A 95 -3.90 -13.58 -9.27
CA ARG A 95 -4.12 -13.01 -10.61
C ARG A 95 -2.83 -12.88 -11.41
N SER A 96 -1.70 -12.62 -10.76
CA SER A 96 -0.42 -12.51 -11.45
C SER A 96 0.04 -13.84 -12.09
N LEU A 97 -0.36 -14.99 -11.52
CA LEU A 97 -0.12 -16.30 -12.11
C LEU A 97 -0.93 -16.53 -13.40
N GLU A 98 -2.12 -15.93 -13.47
CA GLU A 98 -2.99 -16.02 -14.64
C GLU A 98 -2.58 -15.05 -15.76
N MET A 99 -2.04 -13.86 -15.39
CA MET A 99 -1.78 -12.75 -16.31
C MET A 99 -0.36 -12.17 -16.16
N PRO A 100 0.73 -12.96 -16.27
CA PRO A 100 2.08 -12.49 -15.93
C PRO A 100 2.58 -11.34 -16.82
N LEU A 101 2.31 -11.36 -18.11
CA LEU A 101 2.69 -10.29 -19.04
C LEU A 101 1.99 -8.97 -18.73
N PHE A 102 0.71 -9.06 -18.33
CA PHE A 102 -0.06 -7.89 -17.93
C PHE A 102 0.55 -7.24 -16.68
N TYR A 103 0.93 -8.05 -15.68
CA TYR A 103 1.60 -7.55 -14.47
C TYR A 103 2.97 -6.93 -14.79
N CYS A 104 3.74 -7.51 -15.69
CA CYS A 104 5.02 -6.96 -16.12
C CYS A 104 4.84 -5.55 -16.71
N LYS A 105 3.93 -5.39 -17.68
CA LYS A 105 3.65 -4.10 -18.32
C LYS A 105 3.15 -3.03 -17.33
N ASN A 106 2.21 -3.39 -16.46
CA ASN A 106 1.62 -2.41 -15.54
C ASN A 106 2.56 -2.04 -14.40
N ASN A 107 3.21 -3.02 -13.77
CA ASN A 107 3.99 -2.77 -12.57
C ASN A 107 5.43 -2.38 -12.92
N ILE A 108 6.14 -3.12 -13.78
CA ILE A 108 7.55 -2.85 -14.07
C ILE A 108 7.68 -1.66 -15.04
N GLU A 109 7.07 -1.76 -16.22
CA GLU A 109 7.15 -0.71 -17.24
C GLU A 109 6.55 0.61 -16.71
N GLY A 110 5.38 0.54 -16.05
CA GLY A 110 4.75 1.73 -15.47
C GLY A 110 5.61 2.38 -14.38
N THR A 111 6.21 1.60 -13.47
CA THR A 111 7.10 2.15 -12.44
C THR A 111 8.37 2.73 -13.06
N LEU A 112 8.93 2.08 -14.09
CA LEU A 112 10.12 2.58 -14.79
C LEU A 112 9.84 3.92 -15.50
N ASN A 113 8.70 4.06 -16.17
CA ASN A 113 8.29 5.32 -16.78
C ASN A 113 8.15 6.44 -15.73
N MET A 114 7.56 6.14 -14.58
CA MET A 114 7.45 7.10 -13.48
C MET A 114 8.81 7.50 -12.89
N LEU A 115 9.76 6.55 -12.74
CA LEU A 115 11.13 6.84 -12.30
C LEU A 115 11.84 7.75 -13.30
N GLU A 116 11.72 7.46 -14.60
CA GLU A 116 12.33 8.25 -15.66
C GLU A 116 11.73 9.67 -15.74
N ALA A 117 10.40 9.78 -15.65
CA ALA A 117 9.72 11.07 -15.62
C ALA A 117 10.14 11.89 -14.38
N ALA A 118 10.17 11.26 -13.21
CA ALA A 118 10.59 11.91 -11.96
C ALA A 118 12.04 12.43 -12.05
N ARG A 119 12.95 11.63 -12.63
CA ARG A 119 14.34 12.03 -12.86
C ARG A 119 14.45 13.24 -13.81
N GLN A 120 13.76 13.20 -14.96
CA GLN A 120 13.82 14.26 -15.96
C GLN A 120 13.18 15.57 -15.48
N CYS A 121 12.12 15.49 -14.68
CA CYS A 121 11.44 16.66 -14.10
C CYS A 121 12.11 17.18 -12.82
N GLY A 122 13.20 16.57 -12.35
CA GLY A 122 13.92 17.02 -11.16
C GLY A 122 13.16 16.84 -9.84
N VAL A 123 12.32 15.81 -9.76
CA VAL A 123 11.61 15.45 -8.52
C VAL A 123 12.61 15.20 -7.39
N LYS A 124 12.33 15.75 -6.21
CA LYS A 124 13.25 15.65 -5.05
C LYS A 124 13.34 14.23 -4.50
N LYS A 125 12.20 13.54 -4.39
CA LYS A 125 12.13 12.17 -3.85
C LYS A 125 11.00 11.37 -4.46
N PHE A 126 11.27 10.08 -4.63
CA PHE A 126 10.36 9.10 -5.21
C PHE A 126 10.09 7.98 -4.21
N VAL A 127 8.89 7.93 -3.65
CA VAL A 127 8.43 6.89 -2.74
C VAL A 127 7.51 5.95 -3.50
N TYR A 128 7.73 4.64 -3.41
CA TYR A 128 6.96 3.68 -4.21
C TYR A 128 6.48 2.48 -3.41
N ALA A 129 5.33 1.95 -3.81
CA ALA A 129 4.75 0.74 -3.23
C ALA A 129 5.53 -0.51 -3.67
N SER A 130 6.22 -1.15 -2.71
CA SER A 130 6.68 -2.53 -2.79
C SER A 130 5.73 -3.43 -2.00
N SER A 131 6.15 -4.65 -1.66
CA SER A 131 5.30 -5.65 -1.03
C SER A 131 6.09 -6.64 -0.17
N SER A 132 5.49 -7.11 0.91
CA SER A 132 6.02 -8.24 1.69
C SER A 132 6.13 -9.54 0.89
N SER A 133 5.47 -9.64 -0.28
CA SER A 133 5.59 -10.80 -1.18
C SER A 133 7.01 -11.02 -1.72
N VAL A 134 7.88 -9.99 -1.69
CA VAL A 134 9.29 -10.10 -2.11
C VAL A 134 10.11 -11.02 -1.21
N TYR A 135 9.63 -11.34 -0.01
CA TYR A 135 10.29 -12.30 0.86
C TYR A 135 10.13 -13.74 0.38
N GLY A 136 9.13 -14.03 -0.45
CA GLY A 136 8.94 -15.36 -1.02
C GLY A 136 8.88 -16.47 0.02
N ASP A 137 9.72 -17.50 -0.15
CA ASP A 137 9.78 -18.68 0.73
C ASP A 137 10.75 -18.54 1.93
N GLU A 138 11.25 -17.33 2.23
CA GLU A 138 12.10 -17.10 3.42
C GLU A 138 11.38 -17.62 4.69
N PRO A 139 11.96 -18.59 5.42
CA PRO A 139 11.25 -19.25 6.52
C PRO A 139 11.33 -18.50 7.85
N HIS A 140 12.33 -17.62 8.03
CA HIS A 140 12.55 -16.99 9.33
C HIS A 140 11.58 -15.84 9.59
N LEU A 141 11.29 -15.63 10.86
CA LEU A 141 10.45 -14.56 11.39
C LEU A 141 11.20 -13.84 12.53
N PRO A 142 11.02 -12.53 12.64
CA PRO A 142 10.33 -11.62 11.72
C PRO A 142 11.04 -11.51 10.37
N LYS A 143 10.28 -11.11 9.31
CA LYS A 143 10.87 -10.80 8.00
C LYS A 143 11.75 -9.57 8.12
N THR A 144 13.00 -9.71 7.68
CA THR A 144 14.04 -8.67 7.81
C THR A 144 14.63 -8.38 6.44
N GLU A 145 14.79 -7.09 6.10
CA GLU A 145 15.36 -6.67 4.81
C GLU A 145 16.81 -7.20 4.65
N GLY A 146 17.12 -7.68 3.44
CA GLY A 146 18.37 -8.35 3.12
C GLY A 146 18.35 -9.87 3.34
N ARG A 147 17.21 -10.43 3.75
CA ARG A 147 16.99 -11.87 3.92
C ARG A 147 15.82 -12.37 3.09
N GLU A 148 15.78 -11.99 1.83
CA GLU A 148 14.75 -12.45 0.91
C GLU A 148 15.06 -13.87 0.40
N GLY A 149 14.02 -14.72 0.33
CA GLY A 149 14.09 -16.05 -0.26
C GLY A 149 13.79 -16.05 -1.77
N ASN A 150 13.36 -17.21 -2.28
CA ASN A 150 12.95 -17.36 -3.67
C ASN A 150 11.56 -16.74 -3.88
N LEU A 151 11.40 -15.98 -4.96
CA LEU A 151 10.12 -15.39 -5.30
C LEU A 151 9.09 -16.45 -5.71
N LEU A 152 7.87 -16.34 -5.20
CA LEU A 152 6.83 -17.35 -5.40
C LEU A 152 5.74 -16.93 -6.41
N SER A 153 5.84 -15.72 -6.99
CA SER A 153 4.84 -15.25 -7.95
C SER A 153 5.36 -14.18 -8.89
N PRO A 154 4.76 -14.02 -10.08
CA PRO A 154 5.06 -12.89 -10.97
C PRO A 154 4.84 -11.53 -10.29
N TYR A 155 3.80 -11.36 -9.45
CA TYR A 155 3.61 -10.13 -8.69
C TYR A 155 4.81 -9.82 -7.78
N ALA A 156 5.30 -10.81 -7.03
CA ALA A 156 6.48 -10.62 -6.18
C ALA A 156 7.71 -10.23 -7.02
N LEU A 157 7.89 -10.85 -8.19
CA LEU A 157 8.95 -10.50 -9.12
C LEU A 157 8.82 -9.04 -9.60
N THR A 158 7.62 -8.58 -9.98
CA THR A 158 7.45 -7.19 -10.40
C THR A 158 7.86 -6.22 -9.30
N LYS A 159 7.48 -6.49 -8.05
CA LYS A 159 7.87 -5.63 -6.92
C LYS A 159 9.37 -5.67 -6.63
N ARG A 160 10.01 -6.82 -6.77
CA ARG A 160 11.47 -6.91 -6.67
C ARG A 160 12.17 -6.14 -7.80
N CYS A 161 11.68 -6.21 -9.02
CA CYS A 161 12.19 -5.42 -10.15
C CYS A 161 12.07 -3.91 -9.86
N ASP A 162 10.92 -3.46 -9.32
CA ASP A 162 10.72 -2.06 -8.93
C ASP A 162 11.80 -1.60 -7.92
N GLU A 163 12.13 -2.44 -6.92
CA GLU A 163 13.19 -2.15 -5.94
C GLU A 163 14.57 -2.02 -6.59
N GLU A 164 14.93 -2.94 -7.50
CA GLU A 164 16.23 -2.90 -8.17
C GLU A 164 16.33 -1.69 -9.13
N TRP A 165 15.30 -1.39 -9.90
CA TRP A 165 15.27 -0.18 -10.74
C TRP A 165 15.42 1.09 -9.90
N ALA A 166 14.63 1.24 -8.86
CA ALA A 166 14.67 2.41 -7.98
C ALA A 166 16.06 2.61 -7.37
N LYS A 167 16.71 1.53 -6.92
CA LYS A 167 18.09 1.55 -6.40
C LYS A 167 19.09 2.04 -7.46
N LEU A 168 18.98 1.58 -8.72
CA LEU A 168 19.82 2.04 -9.82
C LEU A 168 19.59 3.52 -10.12
N TYR A 169 18.34 4.02 -10.05
CA TYR A 169 18.05 5.44 -10.23
C TYR A 169 18.69 6.31 -9.14
N THR A 170 18.70 5.85 -7.90
CA THR A 170 19.44 6.54 -6.83
C THR A 170 20.92 6.54 -7.09
N MET A 171 21.49 5.38 -7.44
CA MET A 171 22.94 5.21 -7.59
C MET A 171 23.52 5.99 -8.77
N HIS A 172 22.83 5.97 -9.93
CA HIS A 172 23.38 6.50 -11.18
C HIS A 172 22.87 7.89 -11.55
N TYR A 173 21.68 8.24 -11.09
CA TYR A 173 21.02 9.50 -11.49
C TYR A 173 20.75 10.46 -10.32
N GLY A 174 21.05 10.03 -9.07
CA GLY A 174 20.87 10.89 -7.88
C GLY A 174 19.41 11.14 -7.49
N LEU A 175 18.45 10.37 -8.03
CA LEU A 175 17.06 10.43 -7.59
C LEU A 175 16.90 9.66 -6.28
N ASP A 176 16.56 10.35 -5.19
CA ASP A 176 16.30 9.70 -3.91
C ASP A 176 15.03 8.83 -3.97
N THR A 177 15.20 7.50 -3.88
CA THR A 177 14.08 6.54 -3.95
C THR A 177 13.90 5.76 -2.65
N TYR A 178 12.64 5.49 -2.27
CA TYR A 178 12.30 4.79 -1.02
C TYR A 178 11.19 3.77 -1.29
N GLY A 179 11.48 2.48 -1.13
CA GLY A 179 10.52 1.40 -1.35
C GLY A 179 9.75 1.03 -0.08
N MET A 180 8.44 0.94 -0.16
CA MET A 180 7.57 0.59 0.96
C MET A 180 7.08 -0.85 0.81
N ARG A 181 7.70 -1.81 1.51
CA ARG A 181 7.24 -3.21 1.57
C ARG A 181 6.04 -3.30 2.51
N TYR A 182 4.85 -3.10 1.98
CA TYR A 182 3.62 -3.15 2.76
C TYR A 182 3.29 -4.56 3.24
N PHE A 183 2.89 -4.66 4.52
CA PHE A 183 2.37 -5.88 5.15
C PHE A 183 0.88 -5.71 5.42
N ASN A 184 0.05 -6.54 4.78
CA ASN A 184 -1.40 -6.69 4.99
C ASN A 184 -2.15 -5.40 5.38
N VAL A 185 -2.05 -4.38 4.54
CA VAL A 185 -2.69 -3.09 4.78
C VAL A 185 -4.21 -3.26 4.82
N PHE A 186 -4.86 -2.57 5.77
CA PHE A 186 -6.31 -2.52 5.91
C PHE A 186 -6.77 -1.12 6.31
N GLY A 187 -8.03 -0.78 6.04
CA GLY A 187 -8.60 0.50 6.42
C GLY A 187 -9.69 0.99 5.46
N ARG A 188 -10.07 2.25 5.66
CA ARG A 188 -11.12 2.92 4.87
C ARG A 188 -10.81 2.90 3.37
N ARG A 189 -11.84 2.78 2.54
CA ARG A 189 -11.78 2.68 1.06
C ARG A 189 -11.08 1.44 0.49
N GLN A 190 -10.73 0.45 1.33
CA GLN A 190 -10.30 -0.84 0.80
C GLN A 190 -11.50 -1.60 0.26
N ASP A 191 -11.40 -2.05 -1.00
CA ASP A 191 -12.51 -2.70 -1.69
C ASP A 191 -12.80 -4.10 -1.12
N PRO A 192 -14.03 -4.37 -0.61
CA PRO A 192 -14.45 -5.70 -0.19
C PRO A 192 -14.80 -6.61 -1.36
N ASP A 193 -15.02 -6.05 -2.56
CA ASP A 193 -15.49 -6.74 -3.75
C ASP A 193 -14.32 -7.15 -4.65
N GLY A 194 -14.39 -8.34 -5.15
CA GLY A 194 -13.40 -8.87 -6.07
C GLY A 194 -12.95 -10.28 -5.67
N ALA A 195 -12.56 -11.06 -6.66
CA ALA A 195 -12.13 -12.45 -6.48
C ALA A 195 -10.94 -12.60 -5.50
N TYR A 196 -10.19 -11.51 -5.29
CA TYR A 196 -8.99 -11.49 -4.46
C TYR A 196 -9.03 -10.42 -3.37
N ALA A 197 -10.24 -10.04 -2.92
CA ALA A 197 -10.42 -9.08 -1.84
C ALA A 197 -9.68 -9.52 -0.57
N ALA A 198 -9.11 -8.53 0.15
CA ALA A 198 -8.44 -8.78 1.42
C ALA A 198 -9.43 -9.29 2.46
N VAL A 199 -8.94 -10.06 3.42
CA VAL A 199 -9.78 -10.82 4.36
C VAL A 199 -10.64 -9.91 5.24
N ILE A 200 -10.10 -8.80 5.74
CA ILE A 200 -10.83 -7.89 6.65
C ILE A 200 -12.04 -7.26 5.96
N PRO A 201 -11.90 -6.52 4.83
CA PRO A 201 -13.07 -5.92 4.18
C PRO A 201 -14.08 -6.98 3.70
N LYS A 202 -13.60 -8.14 3.25
CA LYS A 202 -14.48 -9.24 2.82
C LYS A 202 -15.33 -9.77 3.98
N PHE A 203 -14.70 -10.07 5.13
CA PHE A 203 -15.43 -10.56 6.30
C PHE A 203 -16.41 -9.53 6.83
N LEU A 204 -16.00 -8.26 6.90
CA LEU A 204 -16.89 -7.17 7.32
C LEU A 204 -18.13 -7.12 6.43
N LYS A 205 -17.95 -7.09 5.11
CA LYS A 205 -19.07 -7.06 4.18
C LYS A 205 -20.01 -8.25 4.35
N GLN A 206 -19.45 -9.48 4.40
CA GLN A 206 -20.24 -10.70 4.57
C GLN A 206 -21.05 -10.67 5.87
N LEU A 207 -20.41 -10.39 6.99
CA LEU A 207 -21.08 -10.33 8.30
C LEU A 207 -22.16 -9.26 8.36
N MET A 208 -21.94 -8.08 7.77
CA MET A 208 -22.93 -6.99 7.71
C MET A 208 -24.14 -7.34 6.85
N HIS A 209 -24.00 -8.22 5.86
CA HIS A 209 -25.10 -8.70 5.01
C HIS A 209 -25.72 -10.03 5.52
N GLY A 210 -25.33 -10.48 6.72
CA GLY A 210 -25.85 -11.73 7.29
C GLY A 210 -25.30 -13.01 6.65
N GLU A 211 -24.20 -12.89 5.88
CA GLU A 211 -23.51 -14.03 5.28
C GLU A 211 -22.46 -14.58 6.27
N VAL A 212 -22.25 -15.88 6.24
CA VAL A 212 -21.23 -16.55 7.07
C VAL A 212 -19.90 -16.63 6.30
N PRO A 213 -18.85 -15.91 6.76
CA PRO A 213 -17.54 -15.99 6.14
C PRO A 213 -16.91 -17.40 6.22
N THR A 214 -16.09 -17.74 5.21
CA THR A 214 -15.33 -18.98 5.21
C THR A 214 -13.84 -18.67 5.49
N ILE A 215 -13.31 -19.30 6.53
CA ILE A 215 -11.89 -19.33 6.88
C ILE A 215 -11.25 -20.53 6.18
N ASN A 216 -10.21 -20.31 5.37
CA ASN A 216 -9.45 -21.39 4.78
C ASN A 216 -8.47 -21.96 5.83
N GLY A 217 -8.43 -23.30 5.97
CA GLY A 217 -7.65 -23.98 7.00
C GLY A 217 -8.25 -23.85 8.40
N ASP A 218 -7.39 -23.93 9.42
CA ASP A 218 -7.77 -23.94 10.85
C ASP A 218 -7.89 -22.54 11.49
N GLY A 219 -7.70 -21.48 10.71
CA GLY A 219 -7.73 -20.09 11.21
C GLY A 219 -6.50 -19.68 12.05
N LYS A 220 -5.53 -20.57 12.25
CA LYS A 220 -4.30 -20.29 13.02
C LYS A 220 -3.19 -19.65 12.19
N GLN A 221 -3.44 -19.35 10.93
CA GLN A 221 -2.52 -18.52 10.17
C GLN A 221 -2.52 -17.10 10.73
N SER A 222 -1.32 -16.50 10.79
CA SER A 222 -1.15 -15.17 11.36
C SER A 222 -0.48 -14.19 10.40
N ARG A 223 -0.84 -12.92 10.52
CA ARG A 223 -0.33 -11.83 9.69
C ARG A 223 -0.03 -10.62 10.57
N ASP A 224 0.89 -9.79 10.08
CA ASP A 224 1.10 -8.43 10.57
C ASP A 224 0.18 -7.50 9.78
N PHE A 225 -0.86 -7.02 10.40
CA PHE A 225 -1.83 -6.12 9.76
C PHE A 225 -1.48 -4.67 10.05
N THR A 226 -1.44 -3.87 9.00
CA THR A 226 -1.04 -2.47 9.06
C THR A 226 -2.22 -1.56 8.75
N TYR A 227 -2.63 -0.73 9.70
CA TYR A 227 -3.69 0.24 9.46
C TYR A 227 -3.22 1.32 8.48
N ILE A 228 -4.13 1.78 7.62
CA ILE A 228 -3.80 2.71 6.52
C ILE A 228 -3.09 3.99 6.98
N ASP A 229 -3.39 4.53 8.15
CA ASP A 229 -2.75 5.75 8.64
C ASP A 229 -1.26 5.54 8.99
N ASN A 230 -0.86 4.32 9.38
CA ASN A 230 0.55 3.96 9.53
C ASN A 230 1.27 3.93 8.18
N VAL A 231 0.58 3.51 7.10
CA VAL A 231 1.12 3.54 5.74
C VAL A 231 1.29 4.97 5.25
N ILE A 232 0.32 5.85 5.53
CA ILE A 232 0.41 7.28 5.22
C ILE A 232 1.63 7.89 5.93
N GLU A 233 1.80 7.59 7.23
CA GLU A 233 2.95 8.06 8.00
C GLU A 233 4.28 7.66 7.35
N ALA A 234 4.43 6.39 6.98
CA ALA A 234 5.66 5.89 6.35
C ALA A 234 5.99 6.62 5.04
N ASN A 235 4.99 6.81 4.17
CA ASN A 235 5.17 7.52 2.90
C ASN A 235 5.60 8.97 3.10
N LEU A 236 4.93 9.70 3.99
CA LEU A 236 5.25 11.12 4.23
C LEU A 236 6.59 11.30 4.95
N LYS A 237 6.93 10.41 5.89
CA LYS A 237 8.25 10.41 6.53
C LYS A 237 9.38 10.09 5.54
N ALA A 238 9.16 9.20 4.58
CA ALA A 238 10.13 8.93 3.51
C ALA A 238 10.40 10.17 2.65
N CYS A 239 9.40 11.03 2.41
CA CYS A 239 9.61 12.31 1.73
C CYS A 239 10.52 13.27 2.50
N LEU A 240 10.69 13.09 3.81
CA LEU A 240 11.57 13.89 4.67
C LEU A 240 12.87 13.19 5.05
N ALA A 241 13.02 11.91 4.68
CA ALA A 241 14.19 11.11 5.05
C ALA A 241 15.48 11.64 4.40
N SER A 242 16.63 11.38 5.00
CA SER A 242 17.93 11.77 4.46
C SER A 242 18.30 10.96 3.21
N HIS A 243 19.22 11.51 2.40
CA HIS A 243 19.81 10.80 1.25
C HIS A 243 20.46 9.45 1.65
N GLU A 244 20.98 9.33 2.87
CA GLU A 244 21.58 8.08 3.37
C GLU A 244 20.57 6.91 3.41
N ALA A 245 19.29 7.21 3.53
CA ALA A 245 18.23 6.21 3.48
C ALA A 245 17.76 5.88 2.05
N ALA A 246 18.18 6.67 1.05
CA ALA A 246 17.74 6.48 -0.34
C ALA A 246 18.26 5.20 -0.97
N GLY A 247 17.59 4.71 -2.01
CA GLY A 247 17.90 3.45 -2.71
C GLY A 247 17.58 2.19 -1.90
N ASN A 248 16.86 2.31 -0.79
CA ASN A 248 16.48 1.19 0.07
C ASN A 248 14.99 0.89 0.00
N ALA A 249 14.65 -0.39 0.29
CA ALA A 249 13.30 -0.80 0.64
C ALA A 249 13.19 -1.02 2.16
N PHE A 250 11.99 -0.77 2.69
CA PHE A 250 11.67 -0.77 4.11
C PHE A 250 10.39 -1.56 4.40
N ASN A 251 10.41 -2.37 5.43
CA ASN A 251 9.23 -3.02 5.94
C ASN A 251 8.29 -2.00 6.57
N ILE A 252 7.07 -1.91 6.05
CA ILE A 252 6.02 -1.05 6.57
C ILE A 252 4.91 -1.93 7.13
N ALA A 253 4.93 -2.05 8.44
CA ALA A 253 4.08 -2.90 9.25
C ALA A 253 3.86 -2.26 10.62
N TYR A 254 2.99 -2.85 11.43
CA TYR A 254 2.91 -2.48 12.85
C TYR A 254 4.00 -3.17 13.69
N GLY A 255 4.50 -4.31 13.25
CA GLY A 255 5.41 -5.17 14.00
C GLY A 255 4.68 -6.12 14.95
N GLY A 256 3.39 -6.33 14.74
CA GLY A 256 2.53 -7.20 15.51
C GLY A 256 2.28 -8.56 14.87
N ARG A 257 1.37 -9.34 15.46
CA ARG A 257 0.97 -10.64 14.95
C ARG A 257 -0.47 -10.96 15.36
N GLU A 258 -1.37 -11.02 14.37
CA GLU A 258 -2.78 -11.31 14.56
C GLU A 258 -3.16 -12.64 13.91
N TYR A 259 -3.87 -13.51 14.63
CA TYR A 259 -4.39 -14.76 14.09
C TYR A 259 -5.73 -14.54 13.41
N LEU A 260 -5.96 -15.22 12.28
CA LEU A 260 -7.16 -15.00 11.48
C LEU A 260 -8.45 -15.33 12.25
N ILE A 261 -8.41 -16.37 13.09
CA ILE A 261 -9.57 -16.74 13.92
C ILE A 261 -9.89 -15.65 14.95
N ASP A 262 -8.87 -15.03 15.56
CA ASP A 262 -9.07 -13.97 16.56
C ASP A 262 -9.63 -12.71 15.89
N ILE A 263 -9.18 -12.42 14.65
CA ILE A 263 -9.74 -11.33 13.84
C ILE A 263 -11.23 -11.58 13.59
N TYR A 264 -11.59 -12.81 13.17
CA TYR A 264 -12.98 -13.16 12.91
C TYR A 264 -13.88 -12.89 14.13
N TYR A 265 -13.54 -13.43 15.29
CA TYR A 265 -14.33 -13.21 16.51
C TYR A 265 -14.27 -11.77 17.00
N GLY A 266 -13.17 -11.04 16.74
CA GLY A 266 -13.11 -9.60 16.98
C GLY A 266 -14.12 -8.81 16.14
N LEU A 267 -14.30 -9.17 14.86
CA LEU A 267 -15.25 -8.57 13.95
C LEU A 267 -16.70 -8.91 14.32
N THR A 268 -17.01 -10.19 14.60
CA THR A 268 -18.38 -10.59 15.01
C THR A 268 -18.80 -9.87 16.29
N LYS A 269 -17.94 -9.80 17.29
CA LYS A 269 -18.16 -9.06 18.53
C LYS A 269 -18.41 -7.58 18.29
N ALA A 270 -17.63 -6.93 17.43
CA ALA A 270 -17.75 -5.50 17.14
C ALA A 270 -19.02 -5.14 16.33
N LEU A 271 -19.51 -6.10 15.56
CA LEU A 271 -20.77 -5.99 14.81
C LEU A 271 -22.00 -6.42 15.62
N GLY A 272 -21.81 -7.06 16.78
CA GLY A 272 -22.90 -7.59 17.60
C GLY A 272 -23.60 -8.81 16.98
N VAL A 273 -22.89 -9.57 16.15
CA VAL A 273 -23.38 -10.81 15.54
C VAL A 273 -22.77 -12.03 16.22
N ASP A 274 -23.56 -13.09 16.40
CA ASP A 274 -23.12 -14.34 17.00
C ASP A 274 -23.25 -15.46 15.95
N VAL A 275 -22.17 -15.69 15.21
CA VAL A 275 -22.13 -16.68 14.13
C VAL A 275 -20.74 -17.32 14.04
N GLU A 276 -20.70 -18.65 13.95
CA GLU A 276 -19.45 -19.40 13.75
C GLU A 276 -19.02 -19.35 12.29
N PRO A 277 -17.71 -19.29 11.99
CA PRO A 277 -17.23 -19.28 10.62
C PRO A 277 -17.38 -20.65 9.96
N ASN A 278 -17.53 -20.67 8.66
CA ASN A 278 -17.29 -21.87 7.88
C ASN A 278 -15.79 -22.14 7.75
N PHE A 279 -15.37 -23.40 7.78
CA PHE A 279 -13.99 -23.78 7.52
C PHE A 279 -13.86 -24.45 6.17
N GLY A 280 -12.96 -23.94 5.33
CA GLY A 280 -12.62 -24.47 4.03
C GLY A 280 -11.26 -25.14 4.00
N PRO A 281 -10.86 -25.75 2.87
CA PRO A 281 -9.53 -26.34 2.74
C PRO A 281 -8.41 -25.30 2.84
N ASP A 282 -7.21 -25.75 3.21
CA ASP A 282 -6.02 -24.90 3.15
C ASP A 282 -5.77 -24.34 1.74
N ARG A 283 -5.37 -23.08 1.67
CA ARG A 283 -4.94 -22.50 0.40
C ARG A 283 -3.57 -23.01 0.01
N LYS A 284 -3.47 -23.62 -1.17
CA LYS A 284 -2.18 -24.07 -1.70
C LYS A 284 -1.23 -22.87 -1.87
N GLY A 285 -0.04 -22.97 -1.26
CA GLY A 285 0.99 -21.93 -1.34
C GLY A 285 0.79 -20.74 -0.37
N ASP A 286 -0.18 -20.80 0.54
CA ASP A 286 -0.33 -19.75 1.57
C ASP A 286 0.76 -19.87 2.64
N ILE A 287 1.39 -18.74 2.96
CA ILE A 287 2.39 -18.64 4.04
C ILE A 287 1.65 -18.67 5.39
N LYS A 288 1.95 -19.64 6.25
CA LYS A 288 1.20 -19.83 7.50
C LYS A 288 1.36 -18.63 8.46
N HIS A 289 2.56 -18.05 8.56
CA HIS A 289 2.86 -16.95 9.46
C HIS A 289 3.68 -15.86 8.77
N SER A 290 3.35 -14.60 9.03
CA SER A 290 4.10 -13.45 8.51
C SER A 290 4.02 -12.30 9.50
N ASN A 291 5.19 -11.81 9.94
CA ASN A 291 5.36 -10.56 10.66
C ASN A 291 6.68 -9.90 10.27
N ALA A 292 6.81 -8.60 10.50
CA ALA A 292 7.93 -7.80 10.04
C ALA A 292 8.81 -7.30 11.18
N ASP A 293 10.11 -7.24 10.94
CA ASP A 293 11.03 -6.36 11.65
C ASP A 293 10.96 -4.96 11.01
N ILE A 294 10.56 -3.95 11.77
CA ILE A 294 10.45 -2.57 11.32
C ILE A 294 11.61 -1.67 11.82
N SER A 295 12.65 -2.25 12.39
CA SER A 295 13.77 -1.53 12.98
C SER A 295 14.51 -0.64 11.98
N LYS A 296 14.65 -1.08 10.72
CA LYS A 296 15.26 -0.30 9.64
C LYS A 296 14.42 0.94 9.32
N ALA A 297 13.11 0.79 9.18
CA ALA A 297 12.20 1.92 8.93
C ALA A 297 12.18 2.90 10.11
N ARG A 298 12.18 2.41 11.34
CA ARG A 298 12.30 3.26 12.55
C ARG A 298 13.59 4.06 12.55
N LYS A 299 14.71 3.43 12.29
CA LYS A 299 16.03 4.06 12.32
C LYS A 299 16.23 5.09 11.22
N LEU A 300 15.85 4.78 9.99
CA LEU A 300 16.22 5.58 8.81
C LEU A 300 15.11 6.52 8.33
N LEU A 301 13.85 6.18 8.56
CA LEU A 301 12.71 7.03 8.20
C LEU A 301 12.08 7.73 9.40
N GLY A 302 12.43 7.33 10.64
CA GLY A 302 11.73 7.75 11.84
C GLY A 302 10.30 7.20 11.92
N TYR A 303 10.00 6.11 11.18
CA TYR A 303 8.70 5.46 11.19
C TYR A 303 8.38 4.91 12.58
N ASP A 304 7.23 5.29 13.14
CA ASP A 304 6.77 4.80 14.44
C ASP A 304 5.24 4.71 14.41
N PRO A 305 4.69 3.54 14.04
CA PRO A 305 3.26 3.38 13.78
C PRO A 305 2.42 3.62 15.03
N ASP A 306 1.55 4.62 15.00
CA ASP A 306 0.68 5.03 16.11
C ASP A 306 -0.50 4.06 16.32
N TYR A 307 -0.99 3.43 15.26
CA TYR A 307 -2.21 2.62 15.31
C TYR A 307 -1.90 1.14 15.41
N SER A 308 -2.23 0.54 16.56
CA SER A 308 -2.29 -0.91 16.70
C SER A 308 -3.37 -1.52 15.79
N PHE A 309 -3.33 -2.85 15.58
CA PHE A 309 -4.43 -3.54 14.91
C PHE A 309 -5.77 -3.25 15.57
N LYS A 310 -5.83 -3.31 16.91
CA LYS A 310 -7.05 -3.09 17.71
C LYS A 310 -7.62 -1.69 17.53
N ASP A 311 -6.78 -0.67 17.40
CA ASP A 311 -7.23 0.71 17.21
C ASP A 311 -7.66 0.95 15.76
N GLY A 312 -6.86 0.48 14.80
CA GLY A 312 -7.18 0.60 13.38
C GLY A 312 -8.45 -0.13 12.97
N ILE A 313 -8.70 -1.33 13.54
CA ILE A 313 -9.89 -2.11 13.16
C ILE A 313 -11.19 -1.45 13.63
N LYS A 314 -11.19 -0.75 14.77
CA LYS A 314 -12.35 0.01 15.22
C LYS A 314 -12.71 1.11 14.22
N LEU A 315 -11.72 1.89 13.79
CA LEU A 315 -11.90 2.96 12.81
C LEU A 315 -12.33 2.42 11.44
N ALA A 316 -11.79 1.28 11.04
CA ALA A 316 -12.19 0.63 9.80
C ALA A 316 -13.64 0.15 9.84
N ILE A 317 -14.09 -0.47 10.95
CA ILE A 317 -15.47 -0.95 11.13
C ILE A 317 -16.45 0.23 11.07
N GLU A 318 -16.17 1.33 11.77
CA GLU A 318 -17.01 2.54 11.73
C GLU A 318 -17.18 3.05 10.31
N TRP A 319 -16.07 3.18 9.59
CA TRP A 319 -16.12 3.60 8.18
C TRP A 319 -16.94 2.64 7.31
N TYR A 320 -16.77 1.32 7.46
CA TYR A 320 -17.49 0.33 6.66
C TYR A 320 -19.00 0.35 6.95
N LYS A 321 -19.41 0.56 8.22
CA LYS A 321 -20.84 0.69 8.59
C LYS A 321 -21.53 1.84 7.86
N GLU A 322 -20.79 2.89 7.53
CA GLU A 322 -21.34 4.07 6.84
C GLU A 322 -21.27 3.96 5.31
N ASN A 323 -20.43 3.07 4.77
CA ASN A 323 -20.07 3.07 3.35
C ASN A 323 -20.34 1.75 2.60
N LEU A 324 -20.78 0.69 3.27
CA LEU A 324 -21.25 -0.58 2.72
C LEU A 324 -22.74 -0.76 2.91
#